data_f0d1008662079be29d66eb1958a7c072
#
_entry.id   f0d1008662079be29d66eb1958a7c072
#
_cell.length_a   1.000
_cell.length_b   1.000
_cell.length_c   1.000
_cell.angle_alpha   90.00
_cell.angle_beta   90.00
_cell.angle_gamma   90.00
#
_symmetry.space_group_name_H-M   'P 1'
#
loop_
_entity.id
_entity.type
_entity.pdbx_description
1 polymer ?
#
loop_
_entity_poly.entity_id
_entity_poly.type
_entity_poly.pdbx_seq_one_letter_code
_entity_poly.pdbx_strand_id
1 'polypeptide(L)'
;GGKFRFLRKRKGLMDSIDRFEADFGSYTDDFAGKQKSLIAGVLLSIPQFIVQMSVIYFIFRAFGYHNVSYLEILAVQSLLQVSVSFMPMPGASGAQEIGFSSFFRNYFVNDDLYAAVMVWRFFTYYLVVIAGALMVVVDQFLYRRKQMREASAALPEEDPHVSQ
;
A
#
# COMPACT_ATOMS: atom_id res chain seq x y z
N GLY A 1 -37.20 22.94 -26.97
CA GLY A 1 -36.89 21.75 -26.16
C GLY A 1 -35.54 21.80 -25.42
N GLY A 2 -34.62 22.76 -25.70
CA GLY A 2 -33.25 22.78 -25.16
C GLY A 2 -33.13 23.21 -23.69
N LYS A 3 -33.98 24.11 -23.23
CA LYS A 3 -33.93 24.64 -21.84
C LYS A 3 -34.30 23.60 -20.77
N PHE A 4 -35.20 22.67 -21.06
CA PHE A 4 -35.61 21.61 -20.14
C PHE A 4 -34.52 20.53 -19.93
N ARG A 5 -33.75 20.30 -20.97
CA ARG A 5 -32.61 19.33 -20.93
C ARG A 5 -31.41 19.86 -20.13
N PHE A 6 -31.20 21.17 -20.20
CA PHE A 6 -30.15 21.87 -19.46
C PHE A 6 -30.47 21.94 -17.95
N LEU A 7 -31.73 22.21 -17.59
CA LEU A 7 -32.20 22.26 -16.21
C LEU A 7 -32.14 20.86 -15.53
N ARG A 8 -32.45 19.79 -16.28
CA ARG A 8 -32.38 18.41 -15.78
C ARG A 8 -30.92 17.96 -15.55
N LYS A 9 -30.01 18.42 -16.40
CA LYS A 9 -28.57 18.15 -16.25
C LYS A 9 -27.98 18.88 -15.03
N ARG A 10 -28.47 20.10 -14.77
CA ARG A 10 -28.04 20.89 -13.61
C ARG A 10 -28.59 20.33 -12.28
N LYS A 11 -29.83 19.82 -12.25
CA LYS A 11 -30.35 19.10 -11.09
C LYS A 11 -29.59 17.83 -10.78
N GLY A 12 -29.29 17.01 -11.78
CA GLY A 12 -28.48 15.80 -11.57
C GLY A 12 -27.07 16.09 -11.08
N LEU A 13 -26.48 17.23 -11.47
CA LEU A 13 -25.18 17.66 -10.97
C LEU A 13 -25.27 18.13 -9.50
N MET A 14 -26.30 18.88 -9.14
CA MET A 14 -26.55 19.30 -7.76
C MET A 14 -26.82 18.12 -6.85
N ASP A 15 -27.69 17.20 -7.26
CA ASP A 15 -27.96 15.97 -6.49
C ASP A 15 -26.68 15.10 -6.30
N SER A 16 -25.75 15.15 -7.26
CA SER A 16 -24.45 14.46 -7.11
C SER A 16 -23.51 15.18 -6.16
N ILE A 17 -23.53 16.51 -6.14
CA ILE A 17 -22.75 17.33 -5.20
C ILE A 17 -23.29 17.16 -3.79
N ASP A 18 -24.62 17.21 -3.61
CA ASP A 18 -25.28 17.04 -2.30
C ASP A 18 -25.02 15.64 -1.72
N ARG A 19 -24.99 14.59 -2.56
CA ARG A 19 -24.59 13.25 -2.15
C ARG A 19 -23.11 13.18 -1.78
N PHE A 20 -22.26 13.83 -2.56
CA PHE A 20 -20.82 13.89 -2.27
C PHE A 20 -20.55 14.63 -0.97
N GLU A 21 -21.25 15.73 -0.68
CA GLU A 21 -21.16 16.45 0.59
C GLU A 21 -21.68 15.62 1.77
N ALA A 22 -22.81 14.91 1.60
CA ALA A 22 -23.36 14.05 2.64
C ALA A 22 -22.44 12.85 2.94
N ASP A 23 -21.91 12.21 1.90
CA ASP A 23 -20.94 11.12 2.02
C ASP A 23 -19.64 11.64 2.69
N PHE A 24 -19.14 12.81 2.26
CA PHE A 24 -17.95 13.41 2.86
C PHE A 24 -18.15 13.78 4.33
N GLY A 25 -19.35 14.31 4.68
CA GLY A 25 -19.71 14.62 6.06
C GLY A 25 -19.73 13.38 6.95
N SER A 26 -20.36 12.30 6.47
CA SER A 26 -20.42 11.02 7.21
C SER A 26 -19.04 10.39 7.40
N TYR A 27 -18.15 10.48 6.41
CA TYR A 27 -16.76 10.05 6.55
C TYR A 27 -16.01 10.92 7.58
N THR A 28 -16.23 12.23 7.60
CA THR A 28 -15.56 13.15 8.53
C THR A 28 -15.97 12.88 9.99
N ASP A 29 -17.25 12.58 10.22
CA ASP A 29 -17.76 12.23 11.56
C ASP A 29 -17.23 10.85 12.03
N ASP A 30 -17.16 9.87 11.14
CA ASP A 30 -16.53 8.57 11.41
C ASP A 30 -15.03 8.71 11.71
N PHE A 31 -14.33 9.64 11.03
CA PHE A 31 -12.94 9.95 11.31
C PHE A 31 -12.75 10.66 12.65
N ALA A 32 -13.63 11.56 13.05
CA ALA A 32 -13.57 12.23 14.34
C ALA A 32 -13.72 11.24 15.51
N GLY A 33 -14.56 10.21 15.37
CA GLY A 33 -14.70 9.13 16.35
C GLY A 33 -13.49 8.19 16.43
N LYS A 34 -12.65 8.14 15.38
CA LYS A 34 -11.49 7.24 15.26
C LYS A 34 -10.13 7.95 15.36
N GLN A 35 -10.06 9.15 15.94
CA GLN A 35 -8.84 9.95 16.04
C GLN A 35 -7.64 9.16 16.57
N LYS A 36 -7.83 8.31 17.59
CA LYS A 36 -6.75 7.46 18.14
C LYS A 36 -6.19 6.49 17.11
N SER A 37 -7.05 5.92 16.27
CA SER A 37 -6.65 4.99 15.21
C SER A 37 -5.89 5.70 14.09
N LEU A 38 -6.30 6.93 13.74
CA LEU A 38 -5.60 7.75 12.75
C LEU A 38 -4.22 8.16 13.22
N ILE A 39 -4.11 8.63 14.48
CA ILE A 39 -2.82 8.98 15.08
C ILE A 39 -1.90 7.76 15.14
N ALA A 40 -2.42 6.61 15.55
CA ALA A 40 -1.66 5.37 15.55
C ALA A 40 -1.20 4.98 14.12
N GLY A 41 -2.05 5.13 13.11
CA GLY A 41 -1.69 4.89 11.72
C GLY A 41 -0.56 5.82 11.23
N VAL A 42 -0.66 7.12 11.51
CA VAL A 42 0.39 8.08 11.16
C VAL A 42 1.68 7.78 11.90
N LEU A 43 1.63 7.48 13.21
CA LEU A 43 2.81 7.13 13.99
C LEU A 43 3.49 5.86 13.50
N LEU A 44 2.73 4.87 13.02
CA LEU A 44 3.27 3.66 12.41
C LEU A 44 3.85 3.90 11.02
N SER A 45 3.29 4.84 10.26
CA SER A 45 3.76 5.16 8.90
C SER A 45 5.12 5.83 8.89
N ILE A 46 5.46 6.64 9.92
CA ILE A 46 6.75 7.32 9.99
C ILE A 46 7.93 6.33 10.06
N PRO A 47 7.99 5.38 11.02
CA PRO A 47 9.07 4.42 11.07
C PRO A 47 9.10 3.50 9.84
N GLN A 48 7.95 3.11 9.31
CA GLN A 48 7.86 2.35 8.07
C GLN A 48 8.53 3.09 6.91
N PHE A 49 8.24 4.39 6.75
CA PHE A 49 8.84 5.21 5.71
C PHE A 49 10.36 5.34 5.89
N ILE A 50 10.84 5.56 7.12
CA ILE A 50 12.28 5.63 7.42
C ILE A 50 12.97 4.31 7.09
N VAL A 51 12.39 3.18 7.48
CA VAL A 51 12.95 1.85 7.17
C VAL A 51 13.03 1.65 5.66
N GLN A 52 11.96 1.98 4.93
CA GLN A 52 11.93 1.85 3.47
C GLN A 52 12.99 2.72 2.79
N MET A 53 13.18 3.96 3.25
CA MET A 53 14.22 4.85 2.74
C MET A 53 15.63 4.34 3.07
N SER A 54 15.79 3.66 4.20
CA SER A 54 17.08 3.15 4.65
C SER A 54 17.55 1.90 3.92
N VAL A 55 16.67 1.18 3.22
CA VAL A 55 17.02 -0.06 2.51
C VAL A 55 18.22 0.13 1.60
N ILE A 56 18.24 1.23 0.82
CA ILE A 56 19.33 1.49 -0.11
C ILE A 56 20.68 1.70 0.62
N TYR A 57 20.67 2.33 1.79
CA TYR A 57 21.89 2.48 2.58
C TYR A 57 22.47 1.14 3.01
N PHE A 58 21.63 0.20 3.44
CA PHE A 58 22.09 -1.15 3.78
C PHE A 58 22.61 -1.92 2.56
N ILE A 59 22.01 -1.70 1.39
CA ILE A 59 22.50 -2.26 0.12
C ILE A 59 23.91 -1.72 -0.16
N PHE A 60 24.14 -0.41 -0.04
CA PHE A 60 25.48 0.17 -0.18
C PHE A 60 26.50 -0.48 0.74
N ARG A 61 26.13 -0.68 2.01
CA ARG A 61 27.01 -1.34 2.98
C ARG A 61 27.28 -2.80 2.64
N ALA A 62 26.27 -3.52 2.14
CA ALA A 62 26.41 -4.92 1.72
C ALA A 62 27.34 -5.09 0.51
N PHE A 63 27.37 -4.12 -0.41
CA PHE A 63 28.30 -4.08 -1.54
C PHE A 63 29.69 -3.54 -1.17
N GLY A 64 29.94 -3.21 0.10
CA GLY A 64 31.26 -2.76 0.59
C GLY A 64 31.52 -1.26 0.40
N TYR A 65 30.53 -0.48 -0.01
CA TYR A 65 30.67 0.98 -0.14
C TYR A 65 30.52 1.65 1.22
N HIS A 66 31.59 2.28 1.71
CA HIS A 66 31.65 2.91 3.04
C HIS A 66 31.90 4.42 2.98
N ASN A 67 32.09 4.96 1.80
CA ASN A 67 32.49 6.34 1.55
C ASN A 67 31.30 7.32 1.46
N VAL A 68 30.06 6.85 1.60
CA VAL A 68 28.85 7.68 1.47
C VAL A 68 28.14 7.79 2.80
N SER A 69 27.70 9.01 3.14
CA SER A 69 26.95 9.29 4.37
C SER A 69 25.52 8.76 4.27
N TYR A 70 24.97 8.30 5.41
CA TYR A 70 23.57 7.91 5.52
C TYR A 70 22.61 9.01 5.07
N LEU A 71 22.86 10.26 5.49
CA LEU A 71 22.01 11.41 5.13
C LEU A 71 22.06 11.73 3.64
N GLU A 72 23.21 11.56 3.00
CA GLU A 72 23.35 11.77 1.57
C GLU A 72 22.51 10.77 0.78
N ILE A 73 22.62 9.48 1.11
CA ILE A 73 21.80 8.44 0.50
C ILE A 73 20.31 8.67 0.72
N LEU A 74 19.95 9.08 1.94
CA LEU A 74 18.56 9.38 2.28
C LEU A 74 18.04 10.56 1.44
N ALA A 75 18.83 11.60 1.24
CA ALA A 75 18.46 12.73 0.41
C ALA A 75 18.25 12.33 -1.06
N VAL A 76 19.17 11.57 -1.63
CA VAL A 76 19.07 11.08 -3.02
C VAL A 76 17.85 10.16 -3.18
N GLN A 77 17.60 9.27 -2.22
CA GLN A 77 16.43 8.38 -2.24
C GLN A 77 15.12 9.16 -2.13
N SER A 78 15.09 10.23 -1.32
CA SER A 78 13.91 11.10 -1.20
C SER A 78 13.63 11.84 -2.51
N LEU A 79 14.67 12.35 -3.18
CA LEU A 79 14.55 12.97 -4.50
C LEU A 79 14.02 11.99 -5.54
N LEU A 80 14.54 10.77 -5.55
CA LEU A 80 14.03 9.70 -6.41
C LEU A 80 12.55 9.46 -6.16
N GLN A 81 12.13 9.32 -4.91
CA GLN A 81 10.74 9.05 -4.54
C GLN A 81 9.81 10.17 -5.00
N VAL A 82 10.20 11.43 -4.79
CA VAL A 82 9.44 12.60 -5.24
C VAL A 82 9.36 12.62 -6.78
N SER A 83 10.48 12.38 -7.47
CA SER A 83 10.53 12.39 -8.94
C SER A 83 9.59 11.34 -9.57
N VAL A 84 9.57 10.15 -8.99
CA VAL A 84 8.73 9.02 -9.47
C VAL A 84 7.26 9.24 -9.14
N SER A 85 6.94 9.95 -8.05
CA SER A 85 5.55 10.23 -7.64
C SER A 85 4.77 11.05 -8.68
N PHE A 86 5.46 11.81 -9.52
CA PHE A 86 4.83 12.57 -10.62
C PHE A 86 4.58 11.73 -11.89
N MET A 87 5.07 10.50 -11.95
CA MET A 87 4.87 9.64 -13.11
C MET A 87 3.60 8.81 -12.96
N PRO A 88 2.57 9.00 -13.80
CA PRO A 88 1.29 8.30 -13.72
C PRO A 88 1.40 6.89 -14.32
N MET A 89 2.29 6.06 -13.79
CA MET A 89 2.46 4.67 -14.20
C MET A 89 1.94 3.73 -13.10
N PRO A 90 1.11 2.73 -13.43
CA PRO A 90 0.62 1.76 -12.45
C PRO A 90 1.79 0.98 -11.86
N GLY A 91 1.96 1.07 -10.53
CA GLY A 91 3.05 0.44 -9.80
C GLY A 91 4.43 1.09 -9.98
N ALA A 92 4.51 2.24 -10.70
CA ALA A 92 5.76 2.97 -11.02
C ALA A 92 6.89 2.07 -11.55
N SER A 93 6.50 0.89 -12.08
CA SER A 93 7.43 -0.10 -12.66
C SER A 93 8.11 0.52 -13.89
N GLY A 94 9.41 0.34 -14.02
CA GLY A 94 10.22 0.99 -15.04
C GLY A 94 10.69 2.39 -14.64
N ALA A 95 9.80 3.28 -14.22
CA ALA A 95 10.17 4.64 -13.79
C ALA A 95 11.08 4.63 -12.56
N GLN A 96 10.82 3.73 -11.62
CA GLN A 96 11.65 3.58 -10.43
C GLN A 96 13.02 2.98 -10.75
N GLU A 97 13.12 1.99 -11.65
CA GLU A 97 14.40 1.42 -12.08
C GLU A 97 15.25 2.42 -12.85
N ILE A 98 14.63 3.14 -13.80
CA ILE A 98 15.31 4.19 -14.56
C ILE A 98 15.74 5.32 -13.61
N GLY A 99 14.85 5.74 -12.72
CA GLY A 99 15.13 6.75 -11.72
C GLY A 99 16.28 6.31 -10.79
N PHE A 100 16.21 5.10 -10.23
CA PHE A 100 17.28 4.56 -9.40
C PHE A 100 18.62 4.55 -10.15
N SER A 101 18.64 4.00 -11.35
CA SER A 101 19.85 3.96 -12.17
C SER A 101 20.39 5.36 -12.48
N SER A 102 19.52 6.34 -12.69
CA SER A 102 19.94 7.71 -12.98
C SER A 102 20.52 8.43 -11.77
N PHE A 103 19.86 8.32 -10.61
CA PHE A 103 20.26 9.01 -9.39
C PHE A 103 21.47 8.36 -8.71
N PHE A 104 21.58 7.02 -8.77
CA PHE A 104 22.64 6.26 -8.07
C PHE A 104 23.80 5.84 -8.96
N ARG A 105 23.80 6.16 -10.26
CA ARG A 105 24.86 5.79 -11.21
C ARG A 105 26.26 6.19 -10.75
N ASN A 106 26.40 7.36 -10.15
CA ASN A 106 27.70 7.89 -9.71
C ASN A 106 28.18 7.31 -8.37
N TYR A 107 27.34 6.56 -7.69
CA TYR A 107 27.63 5.98 -6.38
C TYR A 107 28.09 4.52 -6.45
N PHE A 108 27.73 3.81 -7.51
CA PHE A 108 28.12 2.43 -7.75
C PHE A 108 29.25 2.36 -8.79
N VAL A 109 30.17 1.44 -8.59
CA VAL A 109 31.25 1.15 -9.53
C VAL A 109 30.91 -0.12 -10.30
N ASN A 110 31.23 -0.16 -11.60
CA ASN A 110 30.99 -1.30 -12.49
C ASN A 110 29.51 -1.70 -12.60
N ASP A 111 29.23 -3.00 -12.68
CA ASP A 111 27.88 -3.58 -12.85
C ASP A 111 27.10 -3.73 -11.54
N ASP A 112 27.66 -3.31 -10.41
CA ASP A 112 27.02 -3.38 -9.09
C ASP A 112 25.69 -2.62 -9.04
N LEU A 113 25.56 -1.59 -9.87
CA LEU A 113 24.33 -0.80 -9.97
C LEU A 113 23.10 -1.67 -10.32
N TYR A 114 23.23 -2.57 -11.30
CA TYR A 114 22.14 -3.45 -11.71
C TYR A 114 21.77 -4.45 -10.63
N ALA A 115 22.79 -5.03 -9.97
CA ALA A 115 22.58 -5.92 -8.82
C ALA A 115 21.90 -5.17 -7.67
N ALA A 116 22.33 -3.95 -7.37
CA ALA A 116 21.72 -3.11 -6.35
C ALA A 116 20.25 -2.77 -6.64
N VAL A 117 19.89 -2.45 -7.90
CA VAL A 117 18.50 -2.23 -8.33
C VAL A 117 17.66 -3.49 -8.06
N MET A 118 18.16 -4.67 -8.43
CA MET A 118 17.42 -5.93 -8.23
C MET A 118 17.21 -6.24 -6.75
N VAL A 119 18.25 -6.09 -5.92
CA VAL A 119 18.14 -6.27 -4.46
C VAL A 119 17.20 -5.24 -3.85
N TRP A 120 17.31 -3.99 -4.26
CA TRP A 120 16.42 -2.93 -3.79
C TRP A 120 14.95 -3.23 -4.12
N ARG A 121 14.66 -3.67 -5.36
CA ARG A 121 13.31 -4.10 -5.79
C ARG A 121 12.82 -5.31 -4.99
N PHE A 122 13.69 -6.25 -4.70
CA PHE A 122 13.33 -7.41 -3.90
C PHE A 122 12.78 -6.97 -2.52
N PHE A 123 13.48 -6.11 -1.83
CA PHE A 123 13.07 -5.66 -0.50
C PHE A 123 11.91 -4.67 -0.51
N THR A 124 11.85 -3.75 -1.47
CA THR A 124 10.84 -2.69 -1.46
C THR A 124 9.55 -3.04 -2.18
N TYR A 125 9.58 -4.00 -3.08
CA TYR A 125 8.42 -4.38 -3.88
C TYR A 125 8.02 -5.86 -3.70
N TYR A 126 8.88 -6.79 -4.07
CA TYR A 126 8.51 -8.22 -4.08
C TYR A 126 8.21 -8.76 -2.68
N LEU A 127 9.00 -8.41 -1.69
CA LEU A 127 8.77 -8.85 -0.32
C LEU A 127 7.42 -8.34 0.22
N VAL A 128 7.06 -7.11 -0.08
CA VAL A 128 5.76 -6.52 0.33
C VAL A 128 4.60 -7.21 -0.38
N VAL A 129 4.72 -7.49 -1.68
CA VAL A 129 3.69 -8.22 -2.46
C VAL A 129 3.53 -9.63 -1.93
N ILE A 130 4.61 -10.35 -1.66
CA ILE A 130 4.58 -11.71 -1.10
C ILE A 130 3.93 -11.71 0.29
N ALA A 131 4.32 -10.78 1.16
CA ALA A 131 3.74 -10.66 2.50
C ALA A 131 2.23 -10.35 2.43
N GLY A 132 1.81 -9.45 1.55
CA GLY A 132 0.40 -9.14 1.33
C GLY A 132 -0.39 -10.34 0.79
N ALA A 133 0.16 -11.07 -0.17
CA ALA A 133 -0.46 -12.27 -0.72
C ALA A 133 -0.62 -13.36 0.35
N LEU A 134 0.41 -13.60 1.16
CA LEU A 134 0.35 -14.55 2.27
C LEU A 134 -0.71 -14.16 3.30
N MET A 135 -0.82 -12.86 3.64
CA MET A 135 -1.82 -12.36 4.58
C MET A 135 -3.24 -12.64 4.08
N VAL A 136 -3.52 -12.38 2.80
CA VAL A 136 -4.82 -12.66 2.16
C VAL A 136 -5.14 -14.16 2.18
N VAL A 137 -4.17 -15.02 1.86
CA VAL A 137 -4.36 -16.48 1.90
C VAL A 137 -4.66 -16.97 3.31
N VAL A 138 -3.92 -16.48 4.31
CA VAL A 138 -4.13 -16.84 5.72
C VAL A 138 -5.51 -16.38 6.20
N ASP A 139 -5.91 -15.16 5.87
CA ASP A 139 -7.22 -14.63 6.25
C ASP A 139 -8.37 -15.44 5.64
N GLN A 140 -8.29 -15.77 4.35
CA GLN A 140 -9.27 -16.64 3.69
C GLN A 140 -9.34 -18.04 4.34
N PHE A 141 -8.18 -18.59 4.71
CA PHE A 141 -8.15 -19.91 5.35
C PHE A 141 -8.78 -19.89 6.74
N LEU A 142 -8.51 -18.86 7.53
CA LEU A 142 -9.12 -18.66 8.85
C LEU A 142 -10.63 -18.43 8.74
N TYR A 143 -11.07 -17.64 7.77
CA TYR A 143 -12.49 -17.39 7.54
C TYR A 143 -13.25 -18.68 7.15
N ARG A 144 -12.69 -19.49 6.25
CA ARG A 144 -13.27 -20.80 5.87
C ARG A 144 -13.35 -21.75 7.08
N ARG A 145 -12.32 -21.80 7.91
CA ARG A 145 -12.34 -22.60 9.12
C ARG A 145 -13.43 -22.17 10.10
N LYS A 146 -13.64 -20.86 10.25
CA LYS A 146 -14.70 -20.32 11.11
C LYS A 146 -16.08 -20.72 10.58
N GLN A 147 -16.34 -20.57 9.29
CA GLN A 147 -17.60 -20.98 8.68
C GLN A 147 -17.89 -22.48 8.83
N MET A 148 -16.89 -23.32 8.61
CA MET A 148 -17.05 -24.79 8.80
C MET A 148 -17.36 -25.13 10.25
N ARG A 149 -16.77 -24.44 11.21
CA ARG A 149 -17.02 -24.67 12.63
C ARG A 149 -18.42 -24.22 13.03
N GLU A 150 -18.90 -23.10 12.50
CA GLU A 150 -20.27 -22.62 12.74
C GLU A 150 -21.30 -23.55 12.08
N ALA A 151 -21.04 -24.01 10.86
CA ALA A 151 -21.90 -24.99 10.19
C ALA A 151 -21.96 -26.33 10.92
N SER A 152 -20.84 -26.81 11.47
CA SER A 152 -20.80 -28.05 12.26
C SER A 152 -21.52 -27.92 13.61
N ALA A 153 -21.52 -26.73 14.18
CA ALA A 153 -22.24 -26.44 15.43
C ALA A 153 -23.75 -26.22 15.25
N ALA A 154 -24.18 -25.92 14.02
CA ALA A 154 -25.58 -25.73 13.64
C ALA A 154 -26.31 -27.00 13.20
N LEU A 155 -25.61 -28.14 13.07
CA LEU A 155 -26.25 -29.43 12.80
C LEU A 155 -27.00 -29.85 14.05
N PRO A 156 -28.34 -30.15 13.98
CA PRO A 156 -29.09 -30.65 15.09
C PRO A 156 -28.47 -32.00 15.55
N GLU A 157 -28.32 -32.15 16.83
CA GLU A 157 -27.99 -33.43 17.48
C GLU A 157 -29.10 -34.40 17.04
N GLU A 158 -28.76 -35.37 16.19
CA GLU A 158 -29.68 -36.40 15.74
C GLU A 158 -30.12 -37.20 16.98
N ASP A 159 -31.38 -37.01 17.39
CA ASP A 159 -31.94 -37.61 18.57
C ASP A 159 -31.92 -39.16 18.39
N PRO A 160 -31.15 -39.95 19.21
CA PRO A 160 -31.01 -41.38 19.01
C PRO A 160 -32.28 -42.18 19.34
N HIS A 161 -33.40 -41.52 19.64
CA HIS A 161 -34.65 -42.15 20.06
C HIS A 161 -35.74 -42.34 18.99
N VAL A 162 -35.45 -42.08 17.69
CA VAL A 162 -36.42 -42.26 16.62
C VAL A 162 -36.16 -43.56 15.79
N SER A 163 -35.71 -44.64 16.46
CA SER A 163 -35.66 -45.97 15.87
C SER A 163 -36.20 -47.01 16.85
N GLN A 164 -37.53 -46.98 17.06
CA GLN A 164 -38.29 -48.16 17.50
C GLN A 164 -39.60 -48.27 16.75
#